data_ffdcf1fb881ebb721fa869ec52030a67
#
_entry.id   ffdcf1fb881ebb721fa869ec52030a67
#
_cell.length_a   1.000
_cell.length_b   1.000
_cell.length_c   1.000
_cell.angle_alpha   90.00
_cell.angle_beta   90.00
_cell.angle_gamma   90.00
#
_symmetry.space_group_name_H-M   'P 1'
#
loop_
_entity.id
_entity.type
_entity.pdbx_description
1 polymer ?
#
loop_
_entity_poly.entity_id
_entity_poly.type
_entity_poly.pdbx_seq_one_letter_code
_entity_poly.pdbx_strand_id
1 'polypeptide(L)'
;MKAEPNRRDQMTPHERRLAMEKGERTDRIPVIPFIGEISGRLTGTSSREYWHDAGKMVEAEIAAFNRLGHDELSLGPNTCGILEALGGNVVYPEEGMPYFEGRYLTDYRMLDGMEPVRPEQSKRLLFFREALERMKKAADGVVDVAPSIGGPFTIAANLRGV
;
A
#
# COMPACT_ATOMS: atom_id res chain seq x y z
N MET A 1 -15.99 -4.25 -7.09
CA MET A 1 -16.27 -2.78 -7.12
C MET A 1 -15.27 -2.13 -8.06
N LYS A 2 -15.62 -1.04 -8.74
CA LYS A 2 -14.71 -0.23 -9.57
C LYS A 2 -14.60 1.18 -9.00
N ALA A 3 -13.50 1.87 -9.33
CA ALA A 3 -13.33 3.29 -9.01
C ALA A 3 -14.33 4.13 -9.86
N GLU A 4 -14.98 5.08 -9.20
CA GLU A 4 -15.91 6.00 -9.82
C GLU A 4 -15.38 7.43 -9.68
N PRO A 5 -15.33 8.22 -10.77
CA PRO A 5 -14.88 9.60 -10.69
C PRO A 5 -15.86 10.42 -9.84
N ASN A 6 -15.33 11.37 -9.09
CA ASN A 6 -16.16 12.30 -8.33
C ASN A 6 -16.91 13.22 -9.30
N ARG A 7 -18.24 13.17 -9.28
CA ARG A 7 -19.11 13.93 -10.19
C ARG A 7 -19.02 15.46 -10.04
N ARG A 8 -18.39 15.94 -8.97
CA ARG A 8 -18.18 17.39 -8.74
C ARG A 8 -16.89 17.91 -9.34
N ASP A 9 -15.96 17.02 -9.69
CA ASP A 9 -14.68 17.38 -10.28
C ASP A 9 -14.83 17.50 -11.81
N GLN A 10 -14.05 18.41 -12.41
CA GLN A 10 -13.99 18.58 -13.87
C GLN A 10 -12.97 17.65 -14.52
N MET A 11 -12.00 17.17 -13.72
CA MET A 11 -10.97 16.22 -14.12
C MET A 11 -11.05 14.97 -13.24
N THR A 12 -10.79 13.81 -13.82
CA THR A 12 -10.51 12.60 -13.06
C THR A 12 -9.15 12.76 -12.34
N PRO A 13 -8.88 11.99 -11.28
CA PRO A 13 -7.55 11.95 -10.66
C PRO A 13 -6.42 11.71 -11.66
N HIS A 14 -6.62 10.79 -12.60
CA HIS A 14 -5.64 10.49 -13.65
C HIS A 14 -5.37 11.70 -14.56
N GLU A 15 -6.41 12.37 -15.07
CA GLU A 15 -6.26 13.58 -15.89
C GLU A 15 -5.57 14.71 -15.13
N ARG A 16 -5.91 14.88 -13.84
CA ARG A 16 -5.30 15.90 -12.96
C ARG A 16 -3.80 15.64 -12.79
N ARG A 17 -3.38 14.39 -12.58
CA ARG A 17 -1.97 14.01 -12.51
C ARG A 17 -1.24 14.32 -13.82
N LEU A 18 -1.82 13.95 -14.97
CA LEU A 18 -1.23 14.24 -16.28
C LEU A 18 -1.09 15.74 -16.55
N ALA A 19 -2.08 16.55 -16.15
CA ALA A 19 -2.02 18.00 -16.28
C ALA A 19 -0.88 18.57 -15.43
N MET A 20 -0.72 18.10 -14.18
CA MET A 20 0.39 18.52 -13.31
C MET A 20 1.77 18.18 -13.88
N GLU A 21 1.94 16.98 -14.44
CA GLU A 21 3.21 16.56 -15.06
C GLU A 21 3.60 17.46 -16.24
N LYS A 22 2.61 18.00 -16.94
CA LYS A 22 2.81 18.94 -18.04
C LYS A 22 2.94 20.41 -17.60
N GLY A 23 2.77 20.70 -16.31
CA GLY A 23 2.74 22.07 -15.79
C GLY A 23 1.45 22.83 -16.15
N GLU A 24 0.38 22.12 -16.51
CA GLU A 24 -0.93 22.68 -16.85
C GLU A 24 -1.76 22.95 -15.58
N ARG A 25 -2.79 23.80 -15.72
CA ARG A 25 -3.71 24.08 -14.60
C ARG A 25 -4.63 22.88 -14.37
N THR A 26 -4.83 22.56 -13.10
CA THR A 26 -5.81 21.57 -12.65
C THR A 26 -7.08 22.26 -12.12
N ASP A 27 -8.18 21.54 -12.09
CA ASP A 27 -9.45 22.01 -11.53
C ASP A 27 -9.39 22.25 -10.01
N ARG A 28 -8.56 21.48 -9.30
CA ARG A 28 -8.24 21.64 -7.87
C ARG A 28 -6.86 21.06 -7.53
N ILE A 29 -6.38 21.36 -6.35
CA ILE A 29 -5.17 20.75 -5.79
C ILE A 29 -5.44 19.26 -5.53
N PRO A 30 -4.57 18.33 -5.96
CA PRO A 30 -4.69 16.91 -5.63
C PRO A 30 -4.60 16.65 -4.12
N VAL A 31 -5.38 15.69 -3.65
CA VAL A 31 -5.39 15.25 -2.26
C VAL A 31 -5.05 13.75 -2.22
N ILE A 32 -3.93 13.43 -1.61
CA ILE A 32 -3.40 12.06 -1.51
C ILE A 32 -3.30 11.69 -0.02
N PRO A 33 -4.37 11.15 0.58
CA PRO A 33 -4.35 10.75 1.98
C PRO A 33 -3.65 9.39 2.16
N PHE A 34 -3.04 9.18 3.31
CA PHE A 34 -2.65 7.84 3.75
C PHE A 34 -3.81 7.23 4.55
N ILE A 35 -4.50 6.25 3.97
CA ILE A 35 -5.71 5.66 4.57
C ILE A 35 -5.39 4.25 5.12
N GLY A 36 -4.86 3.35 4.29
CA GLY A 36 -4.49 2.01 4.68
C GLY A 36 -5.67 1.17 5.22
N GLU A 37 -5.41 0.34 6.21
CA GLU A 37 -6.39 -0.60 6.78
C GLU A 37 -7.64 0.05 7.40
N ILE A 38 -7.60 1.36 7.68
CA ILE A 38 -8.79 2.10 8.14
C ILE A 38 -9.89 2.08 7.09
N SER A 39 -9.55 1.99 5.80
CA SER A 39 -10.51 1.81 4.70
C SER A 39 -11.42 0.61 4.91
N GLY A 40 -10.92 -0.44 5.56
CA GLY A 40 -11.68 -1.65 5.90
C GLY A 40 -12.97 -1.39 6.68
N ARG A 41 -13.05 -0.30 7.45
CA ARG A 41 -14.27 0.10 8.16
C ARG A 41 -15.46 0.36 7.24
N LEU A 42 -15.20 0.73 5.99
CA LEU A 42 -16.26 0.99 5.00
C LEU A 42 -16.86 -0.31 4.42
N THR A 43 -16.15 -1.43 4.55
CA THR A 43 -16.55 -2.74 4.01
C THR A 43 -16.76 -3.79 5.10
N GLY A 44 -16.57 -3.43 6.37
CA GLY A 44 -16.62 -4.39 7.49
C GLY A 44 -15.42 -5.35 7.52
N THR A 45 -14.31 -4.97 6.91
CA THR A 45 -13.06 -5.74 6.84
C THR A 45 -12.19 -5.38 8.04
N SER A 46 -11.75 -6.37 8.83
CA SER A 46 -10.78 -6.13 9.90
C SER A 46 -9.39 -5.77 9.35
N SER A 47 -8.55 -5.14 10.17
CA SER A 47 -7.17 -4.84 9.78
C SER A 47 -6.42 -6.11 9.39
N ARG A 48 -6.58 -7.18 10.15
CA ARG A 48 -5.96 -8.47 9.85
C ARG A 48 -6.41 -9.03 8.50
N GLU A 49 -7.71 -9.02 8.21
CA GLU A 49 -8.24 -9.46 6.92
C GLU A 49 -7.73 -8.60 5.78
N TYR A 50 -7.70 -7.27 5.96
CA TYR A 50 -7.16 -6.32 4.98
C TYR A 50 -5.72 -6.71 4.57
N TRP A 51 -4.87 -7.07 5.52
CA TRP A 51 -3.47 -7.41 5.26
C TRP A 51 -3.25 -8.87 4.79
N HIS A 52 -4.27 -9.73 4.75
CA HIS A 52 -4.13 -11.13 4.35
C HIS A 52 -5.02 -11.55 3.18
N ASP A 53 -5.99 -10.71 2.78
CA ASP A 53 -6.87 -10.98 1.64
C ASP A 53 -6.77 -9.82 0.63
N ALA A 54 -6.14 -10.09 -0.52
CA ALA A 54 -5.95 -9.11 -1.57
C ALA A 54 -7.27 -8.58 -2.15
N GLY A 55 -8.32 -9.40 -2.16
CA GLY A 55 -9.67 -9.00 -2.60
C GLY A 55 -10.28 -7.99 -1.64
N LYS A 56 -10.27 -8.31 -0.34
CA LYS A 56 -10.79 -7.43 0.72
C LYS A 56 -10.00 -6.12 0.80
N MET A 57 -8.66 -6.18 0.68
CA MET A 57 -7.81 -5.00 0.63
C MET A 57 -8.23 -4.07 -0.52
N VAL A 58 -8.36 -4.59 -1.73
CA VAL A 58 -8.75 -3.80 -2.90
C VAL A 58 -10.18 -3.27 -2.77
N GLU A 59 -11.10 -4.07 -2.26
CA GLU A 59 -12.49 -3.63 -2.04
C GLU A 59 -12.56 -2.46 -1.05
N ALA A 60 -11.81 -2.54 0.06
CA ALA A 60 -11.74 -1.48 1.05
C ALA A 60 -11.16 -0.17 0.48
N GLU A 61 -10.05 -0.24 -0.25
CA GLU A 61 -9.41 0.93 -0.87
C GLU A 61 -10.31 1.58 -1.92
N ILE A 62 -10.99 0.79 -2.77
CA ILE A 62 -11.92 1.32 -3.76
C ILE A 62 -13.17 1.93 -3.09
N ALA A 63 -13.66 1.33 -2.01
CA ALA A 63 -14.75 1.91 -1.23
C ALA A 63 -14.35 3.27 -0.61
N ALA A 64 -13.14 3.37 -0.09
CA ALA A 64 -12.59 4.63 0.43
C ALA A 64 -12.42 5.67 -0.68
N PHE A 65 -11.89 5.28 -1.84
CA PHE A 65 -11.77 6.16 -3.00
C PHE A 65 -13.14 6.71 -3.43
N ASN A 66 -14.12 5.85 -3.63
CA ASN A 66 -15.47 6.25 -4.06
C ASN A 66 -16.18 7.14 -3.02
N ARG A 67 -15.85 6.98 -1.73
CA ARG A 67 -16.42 7.77 -0.64
C ARG A 67 -15.77 9.15 -0.49
N LEU A 68 -14.44 9.22 -0.62
CA LEU A 68 -13.65 10.40 -0.30
C LEU A 68 -13.25 11.22 -1.53
N GLY A 69 -13.13 10.60 -2.71
CA GLY A 69 -12.75 11.27 -3.95
C GLY A 69 -11.32 11.80 -3.96
N HIS A 70 -10.40 11.08 -3.35
CA HIS A 70 -8.97 11.41 -3.35
C HIS A 70 -8.31 11.09 -4.69
N ASP A 71 -7.03 11.46 -4.86
CA ASP A 71 -6.42 11.52 -6.19
C ASP A 71 -5.43 10.40 -6.51
N GLU A 72 -5.19 9.48 -5.57
CA GLU A 72 -4.27 8.35 -5.76
C GLU A 72 -4.70 7.17 -4.91
N LEU A 73 -4.57 5.97 -5.46
CA LEU A 73 -4.64 4.72 -4.71
C LEU A 73 -3.22 4.26 -4.40
N SER A 74 -2.82 4.27 -3.13
CA SER A 74 -1.49 3.85 -2.71
C SER A 74 -1.55 2.50 -2.02
N LEU A 75 -0.84 1.53 -2.58
CA LEU A 75 -0.80 0.16 -2.07
C LEU A 75 0.60 -0.43 -2.27
N GLY A 76 1.07 -1.16 -1.28
CA GLY A 76 2.35 -1.85 -1.43
C GLY A 76 2.85 -2.50 -0.15
N PRO A 77 3.98 -3.20 -0.23
CA PRO A 77 4.57 -3.88 0.92
C PRO A 77 5.02 -2.93 2.04
N ASN A 78 5.10 -1.63 1.76
CA ASN A 78 5.58 -0.61 2.70
C ASN A 78 6.79 -1.10 3.52
N THR A 79 6.90 -0.72 4.80
CA THR A 79 7.99 -1.18 5.68
C THR A 79 7.73 -2.61 6.18
N CYS A 80 6.55 -2.89 6.74
CA CYS A 80 6.24 -4.18 7.35
C CYS A 80 6.28 -5.35 6.36
N GLY A 81 5.74 -5.17 5.14
CA GLY A 81 5.78 -6.22 4.13
C GLY A 81 7.18 -6.55 3.65
N ILE A 82 8.10 -5.59 3.60
CA ILE A 82 9.51 -5.84 3.27
C ILE A 82 10.22 -6.52 4.45
N LEU A 83 9.95 -6.10 5.70
CA LEU A 83 10.51 -6.73 6.89
C LEU A 83 10.10 -8.20 6.98
N GLU A 84 8.83 -8.51 6.72
CA GLU A 84 8.32 -9.89 6.68
C GLU A 84 8.98 -10.70 5.55
N ALA A 85 9.16 -10.10 4.36
CA ALA A 85 9.83 -10.75 3.24
C ALA A 85 11.30 -11.07 3.53
N LEU A 86 11.96 -10.28 4.39
CA LEU A 86 13.31 -10.50 4.89
C LEU A 86 13.38 -11.50 6.07
N GLY A 87 12.25 -12.05 6.52
CA GLY A 87 12.17 -13.01 7.62
C GLY A 87 11.93 -12.39 9.00
N GLY A 88 11.64 -11.10 9.05
CA GLY A 88 11.29 -10.42 10.30
C GLY A 88 9.90 -10.81 10.81
N ASN A 89 9.71 -10.73 12.12
CA ASN A 89 8.43 -11.02 12.76
C ASN A 89 7.51 -9.79 12.70
N VAL A 90 6.48 -9.84 11.85
CA VAL A 90 5.47 -8.80 11.73
C VAL A 90 4.15 -9.29 12.32
N VAL A 91 3.59 -8.51 13.22
CA VAL A 91 2.29 -8.75 13.85
C VAL A 91 1.22 -7.97 13.10
N TYR A 92 0.15 -8.66 12.73
CA TYR A 92 -1.04 -8.09 12.09
C TYR A 92 -2.21 -8.19 13.06
N PRO A 93 -2.51 -7.12 13.83
CA PRO A 93 -3.60 -7.13 14.79
C PRO A 93 -4.98 -7.14 14.08
N GLU A 94 -6.05 -7.53 14.81
CA GLU A 94 -7.43 -7.41 14.32
C GLU A 94 -7.81 -5.95 14.07
N GLU A 95 -7.30 -5.04 14.91
CA GLU A 95 -7.47 -3.59 14.77
C GLU A 95 -6.12 -2.89 14.88
N GLY A 96 -5.92 -1.84 14.06
CA GLY A 96 -4.71 -1.02 14.07
C GLY A 96 -3.68 -1.44 13.02
N MET A 97 -2.56 -0.73 13.01
CA MET A 97 -1.50 -0.91 12.02
C MET A 97 -0.64 -2.14 12.32
N PRO A 98 -0.13 -2.82 11.28
CA PRO A 98 0.91 -3.83 11.45
C PRO A 98 2.16 -3.22 12.10
N TYR A 99 2.82 -4.00 12.92
CA TYR A 99 4.07 -3.60 13.56
C TYR A 99 5.09 -4.72 13.58
N PHE A 100 6.35 -4.32 13.63
CA PHE A 100 7.47 -5.24 13.75
C PHE A 100 7.74 -5.54 15.21
N GLU A 101 7.83 -6.82 15.55
CA GLU A 101 8.06 -7.26 16.92
C GLU A 101 9.49 -7.77 17.09
N GLY A 102 10.20 -7.20 18.07
CA GLY A 102 11.56 -7.59 18.42
C GLY A 102 12.65 -6.98 17.52
N ARG A 103 13.78 -7.67 17.45
CA ARG A 103 14.93 -7.33 16.61
C ARG A 103 15.32 -8.53 15.79
N TYR A 104 15.32 -8.40 14.47
CA TYR A 104 15.75 -9.49 13.60
C TYR A 104 17.27 -9.60 13.54
N LEU A 105 17.96 -8.46 13.32
CA LEU A 105 19.42 -8.40 13.30
C LEU A 105 19.96 -8.10 14.71
N THR A 106 20.26 -9.12 15.47
CA THR A 106 20.87 -9.00 16.81
C THR A 106 22.39 -8.85 16.75
N ASP A 107 23.03 -9.35 15.70
CA ASP A 107 24.48 -9.27 15.45
C ASP A 107 24.74 -8.92 13.97
N TYR A 108 25.75 -8.08 13.71
CA TYR A 108 26.13 -7.71 12.34
C TYR A 108 26.63 -8.90 11.50
N ARG A 109 27.18 -9.94 12.11
CA ARG A 109 27.59 -11.17 11.42
C ARG A 109 26.44 -11.90 10.74
N MET A 110 25.20 -11.64 11.16
CA MET A 110 24.02 -12.19 10.49
C MET A 110 23.87 -11.66 9.04
N LEU A 111 24.43 -10.49 8.74
CA LEU A 111 24.41 -9.92 7.39
C LEU A 111 25.15 -10.79 6.38
N ASP A 112 26.23 -11.49 6.82
CA ASP A 112 27.03 -12.34 5.94
C ASP A 112 26.23 -13.54 5.39
N GLY A 113 25.16 -13.94 6.09
CA GLY A 113 24.26 -15.03 5.69
C GLY A 113 22.92 -14.55 5.07
N MET A 114 22.72 -13.26 4.94
CA MET A 114 21.48 -12.74 4.37
C MET A 114 21.52 -12.77 2.83
N GLU A 115 20.53 -13.41 2.24
CA GLU A 115 20.34 -13.39 0.80
C GLU A 115 19.35 -12.27 0.39
N PRO A 116 19.54 -11.66 -0.79
CA PRO A 116 18.58 -10.73 -1.34
C PRO A 116 17.20 -11.38 -1.49
N VAL A 117 16.16 -10.66 -1.10
CA VAL A 117 14.78 -11.13 -1.27
C VAL A 117 14.48 -11.29 -2.76
N ARG A 118 14.02 -12.48 -3.14
CA ARG A 118 13.50 -12.75 -4.48
C ARG A 118 11.98 -12.59 -4.48
N PRO A 119 11.44 -11.56 -5.13
CA PRO A 119 10.00 -11.25 -5.08
C PRO A 119 9.12 -12.43 -5.46
N GLU A 120 9.56 -13.24 -6.44
CA GLU A 120 8.84 -14.41 -6.97
C GLU A 120 8.74 -15.56 -5.95
N GLN A 121 9.59 -15.56 -4.94
CA GLN A 121 9.66 -16.60 -3.90
C GLN A 121 9.05 -16.14 -2.56
N SER A 122 8.82 -14.84 -2.40
CA SER A 122 8.23 -14.30 -1.19
C SER A 122 6.72 -14.30 -1.25
N LYS A 123 6.07 -15.11 -0.41
CA LYS A 123 4.59 -15.13 -0.32
C LYS A 123 4.01 -13.74 -0.06
N ARG A 124 4.71 -12.93 0.76
CA ARG A 124 4.26 -11.59 1.09
C ARG A 124 4.32 -10.65 -0.11
N LEU A 125 5.38 -10.69 -0.89
CA LEU A 125 5.51 -9.84 -2.07
C LEU A 125 4.57 -10.31 -3.20
N LEU A 126 4.34 -11.63 -3.33
CA LEU A 126 3.35 -12.18 -4.26
C LEU A 126 1.93 -11.71 -3.91
N PHE A 127 1.57 -11.65 -2.62
CA PHE A 127 0.31 -11.08 -2.16
C PHE A 127 0.14 -9.62 -2.61
N PHE A 128 1.16 -8.78 -2.43
CA PHE A 128 1.09 -7.38 -2.87
C PHE A 128 1.04 -7.25 -4.40
N ARG A 129 1.74 -8.11 -5.13
CA ARG A 129 1.61 -8.14 -6.59
C ARG A 129 0.19 -8.43 -7.01
N GLU A 130 -0.44 -9.44 -6.44
CA GLU A 130 -1.86 -9.77 -6.71
C GLU A 130 -2.78 -8.59 -6.37
N ALA A 131 -2.60 -7.97 -5.21
CA ALA A 131 -3.39 -6.83 -4.80
C ALA A 131 -3.23 -5.65 -5.76
N LEU A 132 -2.01 -5.34 -6.20
CA LEU A 132 -1.73 -4.27 -7.18
C LEU A 132 -2.37 -4.56 -8.55
N GLU A 133 -2.30 -5.80 -9.03
CA GLU A 133 -2.95 -6.20 -10.30
C GLU A 133 -4.48 -6.05 -10.22
N ARG A 134 -5.08 -6.47 -9.12
CA ARG A 134 -6.52 -6.30 -8.86
C ARG A 134 -6.90 -4.82 -8.73
N MET A 135 -6.10 -4.03 -8.01
CA MET A 135 -6.30 -2.60 -7.81
C MET A 135 -6.27 -1.86 -9.15
N LYS A 136 -5.26 -2.15 -10.00
CA LYS A 136 -5.16 -1.56 -11.34
C LYS A 136 -6.39 -1.83 -12.20
N LYS A 137 -6.94 -3.05 -12.14
CA LYS A 137 -8.19 -3.38 -12.84
C LYS A 137 -9.39 -2.63 -12.26
N ALA A 138 -9.45 -2.47 -10.94
CA ALA A 138 -10.54 -1.77 -10.29
C ALA A 138 -10.47 -0.25 -10.48
N ALA A 139 -9.28 0.32 -10.59
CA ALA A 139 -9.04 1.73 -10.89
C ALA A 139 -9.54 2.15 -12.29
N ASP A 140 -9.53 1.22 -13.25
CA ASP A 140 -10.13 1.35 -14.58
C ASP A 140 -9.75 2.63 -15.36
N GLY A 141 -8.55 3.16 -15.11
CA GLY A 141 -8.05 4.40 -15.72
C GLY A 141 -8.61 5.70 -15.11
N VAL A 142 -9.46 5.61 -14.10
CA VAL A 142 -10.02 6.78 -13.38
C VAL A 142 -9.01 7.41 -12.46
N VAL A 143 -8.21 6.57 -11.78
CA VAL A 143 -7.22 6.97 -10.80
C VAL A 143 -5.95 6.13 -10.94
N ASP A 144 -4.81 6.73 -10.65
CA ASP A 144 -3.54 6.03 -10.68
C ASP A 144 -3.33 5.19 -9.42
N VAL A 145 -2.62 4.08 -9.61
CA VAL A 145 -2.20 3.19 -8.52
C VAL A 145 -0.70 3.35 -8.32
N ALA A 146 -0.31 3.90 -7.18
CA ALA A 146 1.08 4.10 -6.80
C ALA A 146 1.55 3.02 -5.83
N PRO A 147 2.51 2.16 -6.22
CA PRO A 147 3.07 1.20 -5.27
C PRO A 147 3.92 1.92 -4.23
N SER A 148 3.75 1.54 -2.96
CA SER A 148 4.50 2.11 -1.83
C SER A 148 5.46 1.07 -1.26
N ILE A 149 6.71 1.48 -1.00
CA ILE A 149 7.76 0.65 -0.42
C ILE A 149 8.53 1.43 0.63
N GLY A 150 8.88 0.77 1.73
CA GLY A 150 9.72 1.36 2.77
C GLY A 150 11.14 1.69 2.25
N GLY A 151 11.66 2.86 2.60
CA GLY A 151 13.02 3.24 2.24
C GLY A 151 14.08 2.35 2.91
N PRO A 152 15.26 2.17 2.30
CA PRO A 152 16.29 1.24 2.79
C PRO A 152 16.76 1.57 4.22
N PHE A 153 16.90 2.84 4.56
CA PHE A 153 17.26 3.24 5.93
C PHE A 153 16.19 2.83 6.96
N THR A 154 14.92 3.07 6.66
CA THR A 154 13.80 2.70 7.53
C THR A 154 13.74 1.18 7.73
N ILE A 155 13.95 0.41 6.66
CA ILE A 155 13.96 -1.05 6.72
C ILE A 155 15.12 -1.53 7.57
N ALA A 156 16.34 -1.03 7.34
CA ALA A 156 17.53 -1.40 8.11
C ALA A 156 17.40 -1.03 9.61
N ALA A 157 16.88 0.15 9.91
CA ALA A 157 16.61 0.61 11.27
C ALA A 157 15.63 -0.31 12.00
N ASN A 158 14.56 -0.72 11.36
CA ASN A 158 13.59 -1.64 11.95
C ASN A 158 14.15 -3.05 12.14
N LEU A 159 14.96 -3.56 11.19
CA LEU A 159 15.59 -4.88 11.33
C LEU A 159 16.57 -4.93 12.51
N ARG A 160 17.34 -3.87 12.72
CA ARG A 160 18.37 -3.80 13.77
C ARG A 160 17.82 -3.34 15.11
N GLY A 161 16.81 -2.50 15.10
CA GLY A 161 16.35 -1.72 16.24
C GLY A 161 17.26 -0.51 16.48
N VAL A 162 16.70 0.64 16.61
CA VAL A 162 17.35 1.91 16.97
C VAL A 162 16.80 2.41 18.30
#